data_ba12b6fc260e8580280e6c4458bb2ee7
#
_entry.id   ba12b6fc260e8580280e6c4458bb2ee7
#
_cell.length_a   1.000
_cell.length_b   1.000
_cell.length_c   1.000
_cell.angle_alpha   90.00
_cell.angle_beta   90.00
_cell.angle_gamma   90.00
#
_symmetry.space_group_name_H-M   'P 1'
#
loop_
_entity.id
_entity.type
_entity.pdbx_description
1 polymer ?
#
loop_
_entity_poly.entity_id
_entity_poly.type
_entity_poly.pdbx_seq_one_letter_code
_entity_poly.pdbx_strand_id
1 'polypeptide(L)'
;MMVQPDPSHDEAALRRTADLYAIGADRRDKALWRAVLDDDCVIEGPGFTCSGLEENLGSIDLLGQMFRATAHRVSGQIAETAGESAQGETFGTAEHLLRDRDEVLAWSLRYRDRWRLRDGRWRFTHREIVIDWEETRPAKPGE
;
A
#
# COMPACT_ATOMS: atom_id res chain seq x y z
N MET A 1 9.85 6.44 -36.16
CA MET A 1 9.24 7.46 -35.27
C MET A 1 8.82 6.79 -33.97
N MET A 2 9.37 7.24 -32.88
CA MET A 2 8.99 6.69 -31.57
C MET A 2 7.66 7.27 -31.10
N VAL A 3 6.73 6.39 -30.77
CA VAL A 3 5.47 6.81 -30.17
C VAL A 3 5.73 7.08 -28.69
N GLN A 4 5.37 8.27 -28.21
CA GLN A 4 5.45 8.59 -26.79
C GLN A 4 4.47 7.70 -26.01
N PRO A 5 4.87 7.11 -24.87
CA PRO A 5 3.92 6.39 -24.04
C PRO A 5 2.78 7.31 -23.62
N ASP A 6 1.57 6.78 -23.61
CA ASP A 6 0.41 7.52 -23.13
C ASP A 6 0.55 7.68 -21.59
N PRO A 7 0.64 8.93 -21.07
CA PRO A 7 0.75 9.15 -19.62
C PRO A 7 -0.39 8.53 -18.83
N SER A 8 -1.58 8.38 -19.41
CA SER A 8 -2.71 7.76 -18.71
C SER A 8 -2.49 6.28 -18.43
N HIS A 9 -1.73 5.57 -19.26
CA HIS A 9 -1.37 4.18 -19.02
C HIS A 9 -0.48 4.04 -17.78
N ASP A 10 0.49 4.95 -17.62
CA ASP A 10 1.36 4.93 -16.44
C ASP A 10 0.59 5.30 -15.19
N GLU A 11 -0.27 6.30 -15.26
CA GLU A 11 -1.12 6.68 -14.13
C GLU A 11 -2.00 5.52 -13.69
N ALA A 12 -2.65 4.83 -14.63
CA ALA A 12 -3.48 3.68 -14.33
C ALA A 12 -2.66 2.52 -13.75
N ALA A 13 -1.46 2.27 -14.27
CA ALA A 13 -0.59 1.22 -13.78
C ALA A 13 -0.08 1.50 -12.37
N LEU A 14 0.30 2.74 -12.09
CA LEU A 14 0.72 3.15 -10.74
C LEU A 14 -0.44 3.03 -9.75
N ARG A 15 -1.63 3.46 -10.14
CA ARG A 15 -2.81 3.30 -9.29
C ARG A 15 -3.11 1.83 -9.02
N ARG A 16 -2.95 0.99 -10.03
CA ARG A 16 -3.16 -0.45 -9.88
C ARG A 16 -2.22 -1.07 -8.84
N THR A 17 -0.95 -0.62 -8.78
CA THR A 17 -0.03 -1.13 -7.75
C THR A 17 -0.56 -0.82 -6.34
N ALA A 18 -1.12 0.36 -6.15
CA ALA A 18 -1.67 0.77 -4.86
C ALA A 18 -2.92 -0.05 -4.50
N ASP A 19 -3.80 -0.29 -5.48
CA ASP A 19 -4.99 -1.11 -5.27
C ASP A 19 -4.61 -2.56 -4.91
N LEU A 20 -3.65 -3.14 -5.62
CA LEU A 20 -3.18 -4.51 -5.36
C LEU A 20 -2.47 -4.63 -4.00
N TYR A 21 -1.73 -3.60 -3.61
CA TYR A 21 -1.14 -3.54 -2.27
C TYR A 21 -2.23 -3.58 -1.20
N ALA A 22 -3.25 -2.75 -1.34
CA ALA A 22 -4.38 -2.70 -0.40
C ALA A 22 -5.11 -4.04 -0.32
N ILE A 23 -5.44 -4.61 -1.47
CA ILE A 23 -6.13 -5.91 -1.54
C ILE A 23 -5.25 -7.02 -0.95
N GLY A 24 -3.97 -7.01 -1.26
CA GLY A 24 -3.01 -8.00 -0.74
C GLY A 24 -2.90 -7.96 0.78
N ALA A 25 -2.86 -6.75 1.35
CA ALA A 25 -2.83 -6.58 2.80
C ALA A 25 -4.10 -7.16 3.44
N ASP A 26 -5.28 -6.82 2.90
CA ASP A 26 -6.55 -7.22 3.48
C ASP A 26 -6.83 -8.71 3.33
N ARG A 27 -6.40 -9.30 2.23
CA ARG A 27 -6.56 -10.73 1.95
C ARG A 27 -5.42 -11.59 2.51
N ARG A 28 -4.41 -10.96 3.10
CA ARG A 28 -3.18 -11.64 3.55
C ARG A 28 -2.53 -12.41 2.41
N ASP A 29 -2.53 -11.79 1.23
CA ASP A 29 -2.07 -12.41 -0.01
C ASP A 29 -0.66 -11.90 -0.37
N LYS A 30 0.34 -12.68 0.00
CA LYS A 30 1.74 -12.35 -0.25
C LYS A 30 2.07 -12.32 -1.73
N ALA A 31 1.36 -13.11 -2.55
CA ALA A 31 1.60 -13.13 -3.99
C ALA A 31 1.26 -11.79 -4.64
N LEU A 32 0.20 -11.13 -4.18
CA LEU A 32 -0.12 -9.78 -4.66
C LEU A 32 0.97 -8.79 -4.30
N TRP A 33 1.52 -8.87 -3.09
CA TRP A 33 2.62 -7.99 -2.69
C TRP A 33 3.89 -8.27 -3.47
N ARG A 34 4.21 -9.53 -3.76
CA ARG A 34 5.36 -9.89 -4.61
C ARG A 34 5.23 -9.26 -6.01
N ALA A 35 4.02 -9.10 -6.50
CA ALA A 35 3.78 -8.53 -7.82
C ALA A 35 3.99 -7.01 -7.87
N VAL A 36 3.83 -6.31 -6.75
CA VAL A 36 3.86 -4.84 -6.72
C VAL A 36 4.99 -4.22 -5.90
N LEU A 37 5.73 -5.01 -5.11
CA LEU A 37 6.89 -4.53 -4.36
C LEU A 37 8.17 -4.99 -5.04
N ASP A 38 9.13 -4.08 -5.20
CA ASP A 38 10.45 -4.44 -5.67
C ASP A 38 11.22 -5.17 -4.55
N ASP A 39 12.24 -5.92 -4.94
CA ASP A 39 13.02 -6.75 -4.00
C ASP A 39 13.65 -5.91 -2.88
N ASP A 40 14.02 -4.67 -3.18
CA ASP A 40 14.63 -3.75 -2.22
C ASP A 40 13.65 -2.72 -1.65
N CYS A 41 12.36 -2.93 -1.79
CA CYS A 41 11.35 -1.97 -1.34
C CYS A 41 11.43 -1.74 0.16
N VAL A 42 11.40 -0.45 0.54
CA VAL A 42 11.35 -0.04 1.94
C VAL A 42 9.97 0.55 2.21
N ILE A 43 9.29 0.03 3.22
CA ILE A 43 8.04 0.60 3.70
C ILE A 43 8.25 1.04 5.14
N GLU A 44 7.97 2.30 5.39
CA GLU A 44 8.14 2.88 6.72
C GLU A 44 6.92 3.66 7.15
N GLY A 45 6.71 3.73 8.43
CA GLY A 45 5.63 4.47 9.05
C GLY A 45 6.01 4.86 10.46
N PRO A 46 5.07 5.42 11.25
CA PRO A 46 5.37 5.79 12.63
C PRO A 46 5.80 4.57 13.45
N GLY A 47 7.06 4.59 13.88
CA GLY A 47 7.60 3.57 14.76
C GLY A 47 8.05 2.27 14.09
N PHE A 48 8.07 2.18 12.76
CA PHE A 48 8.55 0.98 12.09
C PHE A 48 9.18 1.26 10.74
N THR A 49 10.08 0.37 10.33
CA THR A 49 10.67 0.35 9.00
C THR A 49 10.85 -1.11 8.60
N CYS A 50 10.33 -1.47 7.43
CA CYS A 50 10.54 -2.79 6.84
C CYS A 50 11.38 -2.63 5.58
N SER A 51 12.56 -3.23 5.55
CA SER A 51 13.52 -3.11 4.45
C SER A 51 13.61 -4.41 3.68
N GLY A 52 13.28 -4.35 2.38
CA GLY A 52 13.31 -5.49 1.49
C GLY A 52 11.99 -6.26 1.43
N LEU A 53 11.85 -7.01 0.36
CA LEU A 53 10.60 -7.74 0.08
C LEU A 53 10.24 -8.73 1.18
N GLU A 54 11.18 -9.55 1.62
CA GLU A 54 10.88 -10.59 2.61
C GLU A 54 10.45 -10.01 3.96
N GLU A 55 11.08 -8.94 4.40
CA GLU A 55 10.66 -8.24 5.62
C GLU A 55 9.25 -7.68 5.49
N ASN A 56 8.95 -7.09 4.32
CA ASN A 56 7.62 -6.56 4.05
C ASN A 56 6.56 -7.67 4.00
N LEU A 57 6.88 -8.81 3.42
CA LEU A 57 5.95 -9.95 3.42
C LEU A 57 5.66 -10.44 4.84
N GLY A 58 6.64 -10.38 5.72
CA GLY A 58 6.45 -10.72 7.14
C GLY A 58 5.46 -9.81 7.84
N SER A 59 5.34 -8.55 7.40
CA SER A 59 4.37 -7.63 7.99
C SER A 59 2.91 -8.03 7.70
N ILE A 60 2.67 -8.79 6.64
CA ILE A 60 1.34 -9.36 6.36
C ILE A 60 0.95 -10.35 7.46
N ASP A 61 1.88 -11.20 7.86
CA ASP A 61 1.64 -12.14 8.96
C ASP A 61 1.35 -11.39 10.27
N LEU A 62 2.09 -10.33 10.51
CA LEU A 62 1.90 -9.50 11.70
C LEU A 62 0.51 -8.85 11.72
N LEU A 63 0.04 -8.34 10.59
CA LEU A 63 -1.31 -7.79 10.49
C LEU A 63 -2.36 -8.84 10.88
N GLY A 64 -2.20 -10.07 10.38
CA GLY A 64 -3.10 -11.17 10.70
C GLY A 64 -3.07 -11.58 12.17
N GLN A 65 -1.93 -11.39 12.84
CA GLN A 65 -1.80 -11.67 14.27
C GLN A 65 -2.41 -10.56 15.13
N MET A 66 -2.23 -9.31 14.72
CA MET A 66 -2.65 -8.13 15.49
C MET A 66 -4.14 -7.83 15.40
N PHE A 67 -4.75 -8.08 14.24
CA PHE A 67 -6.13 -7.65 13.95
C PHE A 67 -6.97 -8.80 13.43
N ARG A 68 -8.27 -8.77 13.75
CA ARG A 68 -9.22 -9.75 13.22
C ARG A 68 -9.39 -9.60 11.72
N ALA A 69 -9.43 -8.35 11.25
CA ALA A 69 -9.56 -8.00 9.83
C ALA A 69 -9.03 -6.60 9.62
N THR A 70 -8.67 -6.31 8.37
CA THR A 70 -8.29 -4.95 7.96
C THR A 70 -8.99 -4.59 6.65
N ALA A 71 -9.19 -3.30 6.45
CA ALA A 71 -9.75 -2.78 5.20
C ALA A 71 -8.94 -1.55 4.79
N HIS A 72 -8.14 -1.72 3.76
CA HIS A 72 -7.37 -0.63 3.16
C HIS A 72 -8.11 -0.14 1.93
N ARG A 73 -8.29 1.17 1.80
CA ARG A 73 -8.95 1.76 0.64
C ARG A 73 -8.10 2.87 0.07
N VAL A 74 -8.00 2.92 -1.25
CA VAL A 74 -7.30 3.97 -1.98
C VAL A 74 -8.35 4.95 -2.50
N SER A 75 -8.22 6.22 -2.13
CA SER A 75 -9.18 7.24 -2.55
C SER A 75 -8.65 8.12 -3.69
N GLY A 76 -7.35 8.35 -3.75
CA GLY A 76 -6.76 9.17 -4.80
C GLY A 76 -5.27 8.96 -4.93
N GLN A 77 -4.70 9.45 -6.02
CA GLN A 77 -3.28 9.35 -6.24
C GLN A 77 -2.82 10.44 -7.19
N ILE A 78 -1.69 11.06 -6.88
CA ILE A 78 -0.98 11.98 -7.76
C ILE A 78 0.40 11.39 -7.96
N ALA A 79 0.80 11.16 -9.21
CA ALA A 79 2.10 10.59 -9.49
C ALA A 79 2.71 11.19 -10.75
N GLU A 80 4.03 11.29 -10.78
CA GLU A 80 4.79 11.79 -11.93
C GLU A 80 5.83 10.75 -12.31
N THR A 81 5.94 10.50 -13.61
CA THR A 81 6.94 9.59 -14.16
C THR A 81 8.12 10.36 -14.75
N ALA A 82 9.29 9.77 -14.63
CA ALA A 82 10.52 10.28 -15.25
C ALA A 82 11.31 9.05 -15.73
N GLY A 83 11.13 8.69 -17.01
CA GLY A 83 11.73 7.48 -17.57
C GLY A 83 11.19 6.23 -16.87
N GLU A 84 12.08 5.45 -16.27
CA GLU A 84 11.75 4.20 -15.59
C GLU A 84 11.51 4.39 -14.09
N SER A 85 11.38 5.61 -13.63
CA SER A 85 11.07 5.90 -12.24
C SER A 85 9.82 6.76 -12.13
N ALA A 86 9.18 6.70 -10.97
CA ALA A 86 8.02 7.52 -10.65
C ALA A 86 8.03 7.87 -9.17
N GLN A 87 7.39 8.97 -8.84
CA GLN A 87 7.18 9.39 -7.47
C GLN A 87 5.81 10.03 -7.34
N GLY A 88 5.24 9.97 -6.17
CA GLY A 88 3.95 10.57 -5.95
C GLY A 88 3.40 10.34 -4.56
N GLU A 89 2.12 10.58 -4.44
CA GLU A 89 1.41 10.45 -3.17
C GLU A 89 0.10 9.72 -3.40
N THR A 90 -0.18 8.74 -2.55
CA THR A 90 -1.41 7.94 -2.59
C THR A 90 -2.20 8.21 -1.32
N PHE A 91 -3.48 8.52 -1.46
CA PHE A 91 -4.36 8.87 -0.35
C PHE A 91 -5.33 7.72 -0.06
N GLY A 92 -5.61 7.49 1.21
CA GLY A 92 -6.54 6.44 1.54
C GLY A 92 -6.87 6.35 3.02
N THR A 93 -7.51 5.25 3.36
CA THR A 93 -7.84 4.89 4.73
C THR A 93 -7.39 3.48 5.02
N ALA A 94 -7.05 3.21 6.27
CA ALA A 94 -6.77 1.87 6.75
C ALA A 94 -7.55 1.64 8.03
N GLU A 95 -8.42 0.64 8.01
CA GLU A 95 -9.25 0.29 9.15
C GLU A 95 -8.83 -1.08 9.69
N HIS A 96 -8.68 -1.16 11.02
CA HIS A 96 -8.16 -2.35 11.69
C HIS A 96 -9.15 -2.79 12.75
N LEU A 97 -9.81 -3.92 12.52
CA LEU A 97 -10.76 -4.47 13.49
C LEU A 97 -9.98 -5.14 14.61
N LEU A 98 -10.14 -4.64 15.83
CA LEU A 98 -9.36 -5.09 16.98
C LEU A 98 -9.74 -6.51 17.42
N ARG A 99 -8.78 -7.23 18.01
CA ARG A 99 -9.01 -8.62 18.44
C ARG A 99 -9.68 -8.75 19.79
N ASP A 100 -9.41 -7.80 20.68
CA ASP A 100 -9.84 -7.88 22.08
C ASP A 100 -11.15 -7.18 22.36
N ARG A 101 -11.71 -6.46 21.41
CA ARG A 101 -12.97 -5.74 21.59
C ARG A 101 -13.58 -5.37 20.23
N ASP A 102 -14.89 -5.07 20.25
CA ASP A 102 -15.64 -4.70 19.05
C ASP A 102 -15.45 -3.21 18.74
N GLU A 103 -14.26 -2.89 18.31
CA GLU A 103 -13.86 -1.56 17.85
C GLU A 103 -12.96 -1.66 16.63
N VAL A 104 -12.97 -0.59 15.84
CA VAL A 104 -12.05 -0.44 14.71
C VAL A 104 -11.12 0.74 15.00
N LEU A 105 -9.82 0.52 14.76
CA LEU A 105 -8.83 1.60 14.72
C LEU A 105 -8.72 2.05 13.27
N ALA A 106 -9.15 3.28 13.00
CA ALA A 106 -9.20 3.81 11.64
C ALA A 106 -8.18 4.93 11.46
N TRP A 107 -7.42 4.82 10.39
CA TRP A 107 -6.44 5.82 9.98
C TRP A 107 -6.89 6.53 8.71
N SER A 108 -6.86 7.85 8.72
CA SER A 108 -6.83 8.62 7.49
C SER A 108 -5.36 8.86 7.18
N LEU A 109 -4.90 8.37 6.03
CA LEU A 109 -3.48 8.33 5.75
C LEU A 109 -3.17 8.70 4.31
N ARG A 110 -1.90 8.92 4.09
CA ARG A 110 -1.33 9.02 2.75
C ARG A 110 0.01 8.30 2.74
N TYR A 111 0.37 7.85 1.55
CA TYR A 111 1.66 7.22 1.31
C TYR A 111 2.47 8.16 0.43
N ARG A 112 3.71 8.43 0.80
CA ARG A 112 4.67 9.06 -0.10
C ARG A 112 5.38 7.94 -0.81
N ASP A 113 5.17 7.84 -2.11
CA ASP A 113 5.52 6.66 -2.89
C ASP A 113 6.62 6.94 -3.91
N ARG A 114 7.44 5.90 -4.14
CA ARG A 114 8.37 5.83 -5.25
C ARG A 114 8.23 4.47 -5.92
N TRP A 115 8.34 4.47 -7.24
CA TRP A 115 8.21 3.27 -8.07
C TRP A 115 9.36 3.18 -9.04
N ARG A 116 9.59 1.96 -9.51
CA ARG A 116 10.52 1.65 -10.61
C ARG A 116 9.81 0.79 -11.63
N LEU A 117 10.04 1.11 -12.91
CA LEU A 117 9.58 0.26 -14.02
C LEU A 117 10.69 -0.74 -14.33
N ARG A 118 10.38 -2.02 -14.23
CA ARG A 118 11.29 -3.11 -14.52
C ARG A 118 10.52 -4.24 -15.18
N ASP A 119 11.02 -4.73 -16.31
CA ASP A 119 10.37 -5.79 -17.07
C ASP A 119 8.92 -5.49 -17.43
N GLY A 120 8.66 -4.21 -17.80
CA GLY A 120 7.33 -3.76 -18.17
C GLY A 120 6.35 -3.57 -17.01
N ARG A 121 6.83 -3.67 -15.79
CA ARG A 121 5.97 -3.55 -14.60
C ARG A 121 6.46 -2.49 -13.64
N TRP A 122 5.53 -1.66 -13.18
CA TRP A 122 5.80 -0.72 -12.09
C TRP A 122 5.73 -1.46 -10.76
N ARG A 123 6.73 -1.22 -9.89
CA ARG A 123 6.76 -1.75 -8.53
C ARG A 123 7.19 -0.66 -7.57
N PHE A 124 6.63 -0.68 -6.37
CA PHE A 124 7.06 0.23 -5.32
C PHE A 124 8.50 -0.07 -4.93
N THR A 125 9.33 0.98 -4.85
CA THR A 125 10.65 0.90 -4.24
C THR A 125 10.66 1.52 -2.85
N HIS A 126 9.67 2.38 -2.57
CA HIS A 126 9.55 3.04 -1.27
C HIS A 126 8.10 3.46 -1.03
N ARG A 127 7.63 3.23 0.19
CA ARG A 127 6.37 3.81 0.68
C ARG A 127 6.60 4.36 2.08
N GLU A 128 6.28 5.63 2.30
CA GLU A 128 6.27 6.24 3.63
C GLU A 128 4.83 6.48 4.03
N ILE A 129 4.40 5.85 5.11
CA ILE A 129 3.03 5.98 5.62
C ILE A 129 2.97 7.20 6.54
N VAL A 130 2.13 8.18 6.19
CA VAL A 130 1.87 9.35 7.02
C VAL A 130 0.42 9.25 7.51
N ILE A 131 0.24 9.20 8.82
CA ILE A 131 -1.10 9.15 9.42
C ILE A 131 -1.49 10.58 9.74
N ASP A 132 -2.50 11.09 9.03
CA ASP A 132 -2.95 12.47 9.22
C ASP A 132 -3.83 12.59 10.48
N TRP A 133 -4.69 11.61 10.73
CA TRP A 133 -5.41 11.46 11.99
C TRP A 133 -5.88 10.02 12.17
N GLU A 134 -6.24 9.68 13.39
CA GLU A 134 -6.79 8.37 13.70
C GLU A 134 -7.99 8.49 14.62
N GLU A 135 -8.85 7.50 14.56
CA GLU A 135 -9.99 7.40 15.46
C GLU A 135 -10.24 5.94 15.80
N THR A 136 -10.82 5.72 16.96
CA THR A 136 -11.32 4.41 17.35
C THR A 136 -12.83 4.54 17.53
N ARG A 137 -13.58 3.64 16.88
CA ARG A 137 -15.03 3.69 16.95
C ARG A 137 -15.62 2.29 17.08
N PRO A 138 -16.87 2.17 17.59
CA PRO A 138 -17.52 0.85 17.69
C PRO A 138 -17.67 0.20 16.30
N ALA A 139 -17.29 -1.06 16.21
CA ALA A 139 -17.47 -1.88 15.01
C ALA A 139 -17.35 -3.34 15.41
N LYS A 140 -18.11 -4.20 14.75
CA LYS A 140 -18.04 -5.65 15.00
C LYS A 140 -17.99 -6.39 13.68
N PRO A 141 -17.47 -7.64 13.68
CA PRO A 141 -17.44 -8.43 12.45
C PRO A 141 -18.84 -8.60 11.86
N GLY A 142 -18.91 -8.66 10.54
CA GLY A 142 -20.13 -9.02 9.82
C GLY A 142 -20.48 -10.49 10.05
N GLU A 143 -21.72 -10.82 9.80
CA GLU A 143 -22.21 -12.19 9.88
C GLU A 143 -21.91 -12.97 8.60
#